data_7d4d79b3306fc65f23145df3840b904b
#
_entry.id   7d4d79b3306fc65f23145df3840b904b
#
_cell.length_a   1.000
_cell.length_b   1.000
_cell.length_c   1.000
_cell.angle_alpha   90.00
_cell.angle_beta   90.00
_cell.angle_gamma   90.00
#
_symmetry.space_group_name_H-M   'P 1'
#
loop_
_entity.id
_entity.type
_entity.pdbx_description
1 polymer ?
#
loop_
_entity_poly.entity_id
_entity_poly.type
_entity_poly.pdbx_seq_one_letter_code
_entity_poly.pdbx_strand_id
1 'polypeptide(L)'
;MAREKFERNKPHVNIGTIGHVDHGKTTLTAAITNVLAKKGQAKAQDYGDIDGAPEERERGITINTAHVEYETEGRHYAHVDCPGHADYVKNMITGAAQMDGAILVCAATDGPMAQTKEHILLAKQVGVPALVVALNKCDMVDDEEIIELVEMEIRELLDSYDFPGDDIPIAVSYTHLRAHET
;
A
#
# COMPACT_ATOMS: atom_id res chain seq x y z
N MET A 1 -32.53 -7.97 18.90
CA MET A 1 -32.23 -7.43 17.57
C MET A 1 -31.37 -8.46 16.86
N ALA A 2 -31.86 -9.08 15.79
CA ALA A 2 -31.10 -10.05 15.00
C ALA A 2 -30.00 -9.29 14.27
N ARG A 3 -28.74 -9.73 14.40
CA ARG A 3 -27.65 -9.24 13.56
C ARG A 3 -27.98 -9.65 12.12
N GLU A 4 -28.12 -8.66 11.23
CA GLU A 4 -28.21 -8.93 9.80
C GLU A 4 -26.99 -9.78 9.40
N LYS A 5 -27.24 -10.93 8.79
CA LYS A 5 -26.17 -11.73 8.18
C LYS A 5 -25.63 -10.94 7.00
N PHE A 6 -24.38 -10.52 7.10
CA PHE A 6 -23.67 -9.93 5.96
C PHE A 6 -23.53 -11.03 4.88
N GLU A 7 -24.27 -10.91 3.80
CA GLU A 7 -24.16 -11.80 2.65
C GLU A 7 -22.99 -11.32 1.78
N ARG A 8 -21.94 -12.11 1.74
CA ARG A 8 -20.79 -11.87 0.86
C ARG A 8 -21.16 -12.24 -0.58
N ASN A 9 -21.53 -11.24 -1.36
CA ASN A 9 -21.89 -11.41 -2.77
C ASN A 9 -20.70 -11.42 -3.72
N LYS A 10 -19.47 -11.13 -3.23
CA LYS A 10 -18.24 -11.05 -4.00
C LYS A 10 -17.11 -11.82 -3.31
N PRO A 11 -16.15 -12.39 -4.06
CA PRO A 11 -14.93 -12.94 -3.46
C PRO A 11 -14.22 -11.86 -2.62
N HIS A 12 -13.74 -12.27 -1.45
CA HIS A 12 -13.05 -11.40 -0.51
C HIS A 12 -11.54 -11.61 -0.58
N VAL A 13 -10.76 -10.52 -0.53
CA VAL A 13 -9.30 -10.54 -0.54
C VAL A 13 -8.78 -9.55 0.50
N ASN A 14 -7.87 -10.00 1.33
CA ASN A 14 -7.13 -9.15 2.26
C ASN A 14 -5.87 -8.65 1.57
N ILE A 15 -5.72 -7.36 1.48
CA ILE A 15 -4.51 -6.75 0.93
C ILE A 15 -3.95 -5.72 1.89
N GLY A 16 -2.75 -5.25 1.65
CA GLY A 16 -2.20 -4.16 2.45
C GLY A 16 -1.09 -3.43 1.76
N THR A 17 -0.80 -2.22 2.24
CA THR A 17 0.33 -1.40 1.84
C THR A 17 1.53 -1.65 2.74
N ILE A 18 2.68 -1.91 2.14
CA ILE A 18 3.98 -2.06 2.79
C ILE A 18 5.03 -1.17 2.10
N GLY A 19 6.13 -0.90 2.76
CA GLY A 19 7.22 -0.08 2.21
C GLY A 19 7.74 0.95 3.20
N HIS A 20 8.74 1.71 2.78
CA HIS A 20 9.46 2.67 3.62
C HIS A 20 8.54 3.80 4.13
N VAL A 21 8.91 4.43 5.26
CA VAL A 21 8.26 5.65 5.76
C VAL A 21 8.31 6.76 4.69
N ASP A 22 7.31 7.61 4.64
CA ASP A 22 7.17 8.74 3.72
C ASP A 22 7.10 8.39 2.20
N HIS A 23 7.05 7.10 1.84
CA HIS A 23 6.83 6.71 0.45
C HIS A 23 5.38 6.83 -0.03
N GLY A 24 4.44 7.22 0.85
CA GLY A 24 3.06 7.56 0.50
C GLY A 24 2.06 6.41 0.61
N LYS A 25 2.28 5.41 1.48
CA LYS A 25 1.36 4.29 1.71
C LYS A 25 -0.04 4.73 2.10
N THR A 26 -0.15 5.50 3.17
CA THR A 26 -1.42 6.02 3.68
C THR A 26 -2.09 6.97 2.68
N THR A 27 -1.30 7.80 1.98
CA THR A 27 -1.80 8.67 0.91
C THR A 27 -2.40 7.87 -0.24
N LEU A 28 -1.73 6.79 -0.65
CA LEU A 28 -2.24 5.88 -1.68
C LEU A 28 -3.54 5.19 -1.23
N THR A 29 -3.60 4.72 0.01
CA THR A 29 -4.80 4.11 0.60
C THR A 29 -5.97 5.08 0.61
N ALA A 30 -5.75 6.33 1.02
CA ALA A 30 -6.75 7.40 0.97
C ALA A 30 -7.19 7.69 -0.47
N ALA A 31 -6.27 7.75 -1.43
CA ALA A 31 -6.59 7.97 -2.84
C ALA A 31 -7.47 6.85 -3.41
N ILE A 32 -7.17 5.59 -3.11
CA ILE A 32 -7.97 4.42 -3.53
C ILE A 32 -9.39 4.54 -3.00
N THR A 33 -9.55 4.79 -1.69
CA THR A 33 -10.88 4.90 -1.08
C THR A 33 -11.68 6.06 -1.65
N ASN A 34 -11.05 7.21 -1.89
CA ASN A 34 -11.70 8.38 -2.46
C ASN A 34 -12.14 8.18 -3.92
N VAL A 35 -11.30 7.53 -4.74
CA VAL A 35 -11.66 7.21 -6.14
C VAL A 35 -12.82 6.23 -6.19
N LEU A 36 -12.78 5.18 -5.36
CA LEU A 36 -13.83 4.17 -5.33
C LEU A 36 -15.12 4.69 -4.68
N ALA A 37 -15.04 5.63 -3.73
CA ALA A 37 -16.20 6.29 -3.16
C ALA A 37 -17.00 7.09 -4.21
N LYS A 38 -16.33 7.74 -5.16
CA LYS A 38 -16.98 8.41 -6.29
C LYS A 38 -17.78 7.45 -7.17
N LYS A 39 -17.42 6.17 -7.15
CA LYS A 39 -18.13 5.07 -7.85
C LYS A 39 -19.15 4.36 -6.97
N GLY A 40 -19.33 4.78 -5.71
CA GLY A 40 -20.22 4.11 -4.76
C GLY A 40 -19.68 2.75 -4.25
N GLN A 41 -18.39 2.51 -4.39
CA GLN A 41 -17.71 1.23 -4.09
C GLN A 41 -16.85 1.28 -2.82
N ALA A 42 -16.81 2.40 -2.15
CA ALA A 42 -16.11 2.59 -0.87
C ALA A 42 -16.77 3.72 -0.07
N LYS A 43 -16.43 3.78 1.23
CA LYS A 43 -16.61 4.99 2.03
C LYS A 43 -15.37 5.86 1.84
N ALA A 44 -15.54 7.11 1.44
CA ALA A 44 -14.43 8.04 1.35
C ALA A 44 -13.74 8.21 2.71
N GLN A 45 -12.43 8.12 2.72
CA GLN A 45 -11.60 8.34 3.91
C GLN A 45 -10.42 9.22 3.52
N ASP A 46 -10.20 10.28 4.29
CA ASP A 46 -9.05 11.13 4.14
C ASP A 46 -7.85 10.59 4.94
N TYR A 47 -6.66 11.10 4.65
CA TYR A 47 -5.43 10.72 5.34
C TYR A 47 -5.60 10.76 6.87
N GLY A 48 -6.17 11.82 7.41
CA GLY A 48 -6.40 11.99 8.84
C GLY A 48 -7.49 11.09 9.44
N ASP A 49 -8.28 10.42 8.61
CA ASP A 49 -9.24 9.40 9.07
C ASP A 49 -8.59 8.03 9.18
N ILE A 50 -7.58 7.76 8.36
CA ILE A 50 -6.79 6.53 8.36
C ILE A 50 -5.78 6.57 9.51
N ASP A 51 -4.94 7.61 9.58
CA ASP A 51 -4.02 7.88 10.68
C ASP A 51 -4.76 8.67 11.78
N GLY A 52 -5.67 7.99 12.47
CA GLY A 52 -6.62 8.62 13.39
C GLY A 52 -6.09 8.94 14.78
N ALA A 53 -5.00 8.29 15.23
CA ALA A 53 -4.45 8.49 16.58
C ALA A 53 -3.79 9.88 16.72
N PRO A 54 -3.92 10.54 17.88
CA PRO A 54 -3.31 11.85 18.09
C PRO A 54 -1.80 11.87 17.83
N GLU A 55 -1.09 10.81 18.23
CA GLU A 55 0.35 10.66 18.03
C GLU A 55 0.73 10.48 16.55
N GLU A 56 -0.08 9.80 15.76
CA GLU A 56 0.09 9.64 14.32
C GLU A 56 -0.04 10.99 13.60
N ARG A 57 -1.05 11.78 13.99
CA ARG A 57 -1.27 13.12 13.43
C ARG A 57 -0.16 14.10 13.79
N GLU A 58 0.34 14.04 15.03
CA GLU A 58 1.42 14.92 15.49
C GLU A 58 2.74 14.62 14.80
N ARG A 59 3.04 13.33 14.60
CA ARG A 59 4.29 12.90 13.97
C ARG A 59 4.22 12.81 12.45
N GLY A 60 3.04 12.75 11.86
CA GLY A 60 2.81 12.56 10.43
C GLY A 60 3.23 11.17 9.92
N ILE A 61 3.23 10.16 10.80
CA ILE A 61 3.61 8.78 10.47
C ILE A 61 2.56 7.80 10.98
N THR A 62 2.35 6.71 10.25
CA THR A 62 1.47 5.62 10.68
C THR A 62 2.19 4.79 11.76
N ILE A 63 1.55 4.60 12.89
CA ILE A 63 2.06 3.83 14.03
C ILE A 63 1.34 2.49 14.12
N ASN A 64 0.01 2.51 14.06
CA ASN A 64 -0.84 1.33 14.11
C ASN A 64 -1.30 0.94 12.71
N THR A 65 -1.66 -0.33 12.55
CA THR A 65 -2.32 -0.77 11.32
C THR A 65 -3.73 -0.19 11.24
N ALA A 66 -4.04 0.49 10.15
CA ALA A 66 -5.39 0.94 9.86
C ALA A 66 -6.08 -0.04 8.90
N HIS A 67 -7.38 -0.20 9.06
CA HIS A 67 -8.19 -1.10 8.23
C HIS A 67 -9.23 -0.30 7.48
N VAL A 68 -9.23 -0.42 6.17
CA VAL A 68 -10.24 0.17 5.29
C VAL A 68 -10.86 -0.90 4.41
N GLU A 69 -12.11 -0.74 4.05
CA GLU A 69 -12.83 -1.65 3.19
C GLU A 69 -13.30 -0.94 1.94
N TYR A 70 -13.17 -1.60 0.81
CA TYR A 70 -13.69 -1.14 -0.47
C TYR A 70 -13.95 -2.30 -1.41
N GLU A 71 -14.62 -2.02 -2.50
CA GLU A 71 -14.93 -3.04 -3.49
C GLU A 71 -14.71 -2.53 -4.92
N THR A 72 -14.53 -3.47 -5.82
CA THR A 72 -14.60 -3.29 -7.26
C THR A 72 -15.81 -4.04 -7.80
N GLU A 73 -16.02 -4.03 -9.10
CA GLU A 73 -17.10 -4.81 -9.72
C GLU A 73 -16.99 -6.31 -9.40
N GLY A 74 -15.77 -6.83 -9.34
CA GLY A 74 -15.50 -8.27 -9.18
C GLY A 74 -15.14 -8.74 -7.78
N ARG A 75 -14.71 -7.85 -6.86
CA ARG A 75 -14.14 -8.25 -5.56
C ARG A 75 -14.39 -7.25 -4.46
N HIS A 76 -14.43 -7.77 -3.23
CA HIS A 76 -14.40 -7.00 -2.00
C HIS A 76 -12.99 -7.09 -1.37
N TYR A 77 -12.47 -5.96 -0.92
CA TYR A 77 -11.13 -5.86 -0.33
C TYR A 77 -11.20 -5.37 1.11
N ALA A 78 -10.51 -6.07 2.02
CA ALA A 78 -10.09 -5.50 3.28
C ALA A 78 -8.63 -5.08 3.12
N HIS A 79 -8.37 -3.80 3.28
CA HIS A 79 -7.04 -3.21 3.09
C HIS A 79 -6.45 -2.81 4.44
N VAL A 80 -5.25 -3.29 4.70
CA VAL A 80 -4.47 -2.99 5.90
C VAL A 80 -3.38 -2.00 5.55
N ASP A 81 -3.45 -0.78 6.06
CA ASP A 81 -2.36 0.19 5.94
C ASP A 81 -1.33 -0.07 7.05
N CYS A 82 -0.11 -0.44 6.64
CA CYS A 82 0.95 -0.82 7.56
C CYS A 82 1.91 0.33 7.85
N PRO A 83 2.40 0.46 9.10
CA PRO A 83 3.43 1.42 9.43
C PRO A 83 4.71 1.16 8.64
N GLY A 84 5.41 2.23 8.25
CA GLY A 84 6.67 2.15 7.50
C GLY A 84 7.92 2.30 8.35
N HIS A 85 7.79 2.80 9.59
CA HIS A 85 8.92 3.09 10.45
C HIS A 85 9.44 1.84 11.19
N ALA A 86 10.77 1.74 11.32
CA ALA A 86 11.45 0.59 11.93
C ALA A 86 10.99 0.27 13.36
N ASP A 87 10.61 1.29 14.14
CA ASP A 87 10.15 1.12 15.52
C ASP A 87 8.83 0.34 15.63
N TYR A 88 8.05 0.26 14.53
CA TYR A 88 6.72 -0.35 14.50
C TYR A 88 6.65 -1.64 13.69
N VAL A 89 7.78 -2.32 13.49
CA VAL A 89 7.90 -3.58 12.73
C VAL A 89 6.93 -4.66 13.24
N LYS A 90 6.68 -4.73 14.55
CA LYS A 90 5.72 -5.70 15.12
C LYS A 90 4.30 -5.49 14.58
N ASN A 91 3.88 -4.23 14.46
CA ASN A 91 2.57 -3.89 13.92
C ASN A 91 2.49 -4.21 12.42
N MET A 92 3.58 -3.96 11.68
CA MET A 92 3.71 -4.36 10.27
C MET A 92 3.57 -5.88 10.11
N ILE A 93 4.30 -6.68 10.90
CA ILE A 93 4.24 -8.14 10.83
C ILE A 93 2.83 -8.66 11.11
N THR A 94 2.16 -8.11 12.11
CA THR A 94 0.78 -8.49 12.47
C THR A 94 -0.20 -8.19 11.33
N GLY A 95 -0.04 -7.05 10.66
CA GLY A 95 -0.83 -6.69 9.48
C GLY A 95 -0.53 -7.61 8.29
N ALA A 96 0.76 -7.80 7.97
CA ALA A 96 1.20 -8.59 6.83
C ALA A 96 0.78 -10.07 6.92
N ALA A 97 0.75 -10.66 8.12
CA ALA A 97 0.33 -12.05 8.32
C ALA A 97 -1.14 -12.32 7.95
N GLN A 98 -1.95 -11.28 7.75
CA GLN A 98 -3.37 -11.39 7.39
C GLN A 98 -3.62 -11.13 5.90
N MET A 99 -2.57 -10.87 5.11
CA MET A 99 -2.70 -10.47 3.70
C MET A 99 -2.66 -11.66 2.74
N ASP A 100 -3.58 -11.65 1.77
CA ASP A 100 -3.55 -12.50 0.59
C ASP A 100 -2.67 -11.90 -0.53
N GLY A 101 -2.33 -10.63 -0.40
CA GLY A 101 -1.43 -9.90 -1.29
C GLY A 101 -1.02 -8.56 -0.69
N ALA A 102 0.11 -8.02 -1.12
CA ALA A 102 0.59 -6.73 -0.66
C ALA A 102 0.91 -5.79 -1.82
N ILE A 103 0.71 -4.49 -1.56
CA ILE A 103 1.12 -3.40 -2.44
C ILE A 103 2.41 -2.83 -1.84
N LEU A 104 3.53 -3.07 -2.51
CA LEU A 104 4.80 -2.44 -2.16
C LEU A 104 4.83 -1.02 -2.71
N VAL A 105 4.81 -0.04 -1.82
CA VAL A 105 4.89 1.37 -2.21
C VAL A 105 6.33 1.85 -2.11
N CYS A 106 6.88 2.27 -3.24
CA CYS A 106 8.23 2.80 -3.35
C CYS A 106 8.19 4.17 -4.04
N ALA A 107 8.83 5.19 -3.45
CA ALA A 107 8.94 6.48 -4.09
C ALA A 107 10.03 6.46 -5.16
N ALA A 108 9.73 6.97 -6.36
CA ALA A 108 10.68 7.05 -7.46
C ALA A 108 11.85 8.01 -7.15
N THR A 109 11.62 8.97 -6.26
CA THR A 109 12.65 9.92 -5.80
C THR A 109 13.77 9.29 -4.99
N ASP A 110 13.44 8.20 -4.25
CA ASP A 110 14.35 7.64 -3.25
C ASP A 110 14.79 6.21 -3.61
N GLY A 111 14.00 5.52 -4.44
CA GLY A 111 14.19 4.10 -4.73
C GLY A 111 13.95 3.19 -3.50
N PRO A 112 14.38 1.92 -3.57
CA PRO A 112 14.23 0.98 -2.47
C PRO A 112 15.14 1.35 -1.29
N MET A 113 14.54 1.68 -0.15
CA MET A 113 15.20 2.06 1.09
C MET A 113 15.33 0.88 2.07
N ALA A 114 15.91 1.11 3.24
CA ALA A 114 16.17 0.07 4.23
C ALA A 114 14.89 -0.66 4.67
N GLN A 115 13.81 0.07 5.00
CA GLN A 115 12.54 -0.55 5.39
C GLN A 115 11.82 -1.21 4.21
N THR A 116 12.06 -0.78 2.96
CA THR A 116 11.56 -1.48 1.77
C THR A 116 12.07 -2.92 1.74
N LYS A 117 13.39 -3.09 1.92
CA LYS A 117 14.06 -4.40 1.97
C LYS A 117 13.56 -5.25 3.12
N GLU A 118 13.47 -4.65 4.31
CA GLU A 118 12.96 -5.31 5.51
C GLU A 118 11.51 -5.77 5.33
N HIS A 119 10.64 -4.94 4.78
CA HIS A 119 9.23 -5.28 4.57
C HIS A 119 9.04 -6.39 3.52
N ILE A 120 9.85 -6.42 2.46
CA ILE A 120 9.83 -7.51 1.48
C ILE A 120 10.23 -8.83 2.15
N LEU A 121 11.33 -8.80 2.93
CA LEU A 121 11.78 -9.97 3.68
C LEU A 121 10.71 -10.48 4.65
N LEU A 122 10.10 -9.58 5.42
CA LEU A 122 9.06 -9.93 6.38
C LEU A 122 7.80 -10.46 5.68
N ALA A 123 7.37 -9.83 4.59
CA ALA A 123 6.25 -10.32 3.78
C ALA A 123 6.50 -11.76 3.29
N LYS A 124 7.73 -12.05 2.85
CA LYS A 124 8.14 -13.41 2.46
C LYS A 124 8.07 -14.39 3.64
N GLN A 125 8.61 -14.00 4.80
CA GLN A 125 8.63 -14.84 6.01
C GLN A 125 7.25 -15.16 6.55
N VAL A 126 6.32 -14.22 6.51
CA VAL A 126 4.93 -14.44 6.95
C VAL A 126 4.06 -15.10 5.90
N GLY A 127 4.61 -15.32 4.70
CA GLY A 127 3.95 -16.08 3.64
C GLY A 127 2.96 -15.29 2.80
N VAL A 128 3.16 -13.98 2.61
CA VAL A 128 2.35 -13.20 1.65
C VAL A 128 2.55 -13.77 0.25
N PRO A 129 1.50 -14.28 -0.40
CA PRO A 129 1.67 -15.07 -1.63
C PRO A 129 1.88 -14.24 -2.88
N ALA A 130 1.46 -12.97 -2.89
CA ALA A 130 1.52 -12.11 -4.07
C ALA A 130 1.88 -10.68 -3.72
N LEU A 131 2.66 -10.04 -4.59
CA LEU A 131 3.00 -8.63 -4.52
C LEU A 131 2.60 -7.90 -5.80
N VAL A 132 2.26 -6.64 -5.67
CA VAL A 132 2.25 -5.65 -6.74
C VAL A 132 3.04 -4.44 -6.28
N VAL A 133 3.62 -3.67 -7.19
CA VAL A 133 4.39 -2.47 -6.86
C VAL A 133 3.62 -1.23 -7.26
N ALA A 134 3.55 -0.26 -6.37
CA ALA A 134 3.16 1.10 -6.68
C ALA A 134 4.41 1.99 -6.64
N LEU A 135 4.91 2.36 -7.81
CA LEU A 135 6.00 3.32 -7.96
C LEU A 135 5.42 4.72 -7.88
N ASN A 136 5.65 5.35 -6.74
CA ASN A 136 4.99 6.57 -6.33
C ASN A 136 5.86 7.82 -6.49
N LYS A 137 5.27 9.01 -6.45
CA LYS A 137 5.95 10.31 -6.59
C LYS A 137 6.72 10.47 -7.91
N CYS A 138 6.30 9.82 -8.98
CA CYS A 138 6.96 9.92 -10.28
C CYS A 138 6.87 11.32 -10.89
N ASP A 139 5.90 12.13 -10.45
CA ASP A 139 5.77 13.54 -10.78
C ASP A 139 6.89 14.44 -10.23
N MET A 140 7.66 13.94 -9.28
CA MET A 140 8.82 14.65 -8.70
C MET A 140 10.15 14.28 -9.38
N VAL A 141 10.11 13.41 -10.36
CA VAL A 141 11.27 12.95 -11.13
C VAL A 141 11.15 13.48 -12.56
N ASP A 142 12.06 14.34 -12.96
CA ASP A 142 12.03 14.98 -14.28
C ASP A 142 12.58 14.07 -15.40
N ASP A 143 13.32 13.02 -15.04
CA ASP A 143 14.00 12.12 -15.97
C ASP A 143 13.38 10.72 -15.95
N GLU A 144 12.81 10.31 -17.10
CA GLU A 144 12.22 8.99 -17.26
C GLU A 144 13.25 7.85 -17.08
N GLU A 145 14.52 8.09 -17.40
CA GLU A 145 15.59 7.09 -17.21
C GLU A 145 15.78 6.74 -15.71
N ILE A 146 15.57 7.71 -14.82
CA ILE A 146 15.61 7.46 -13.36
C ILE A 146 14.47 6.56 -12.93
N ILE A 147 13.27 6.77 -13.48
CA ILE A 147 12.10 5.94 -13.19
C ILE A 147 12.36 4.49 -13.62
N GLU A 148 12.91 4.30 -14.82
CA GLU A 148 13.28 2.98 -15.33
C GLU A 148 14.36 2.30 -14.48
N LEU A 149 15.37 3.05 -14.03
CA LEU A 149 16.42 2.53 -13.15
C LEU A 149 15.85 2.07 -11.79
N VAL A 150 14.97 2.86 -11.19
CA VAL A 150 14.32 2.49 -9.93
C VAL A 150 13.41 1.26 -10.12
N GLU A 151 12.71 1.17 -11.24
CA GLU A 151 11.92 -0.03 -11.57
C GLU A 151 12.80 -1.27 -11.65
N MET A 152 13.93 -1.19 -12.36
CA MET A 152 14.89 -2.30 -12.46
C MET A 152 15.42 -2.69 -11.07
N GLU A 153 15.81 -1.73 -10.25
CA GLU A 153 16.31 -1.98 -8.89
C GLU A 153 15.26 -2.69 -8.02
N ILE A 154 13.99 -2.30 -8.13
CA ILE A 154 12.89 -2.96 -7.42
C ILE A 154 12.72 -4.40 -7.90
N ARG A 155 12.77 -4.66 -9.21
CA ARG A 155 12.65 -6.02 -9.77
C ARG A 155 13.78 -6.93 -9.30
N GLU A 156 15.02 -6.47 -9.39
CA GLU A 156 16.21 -7.21 -8.89
C GLU A 156 16.10 -7.48 -7.39
N LEU A 157 15.62 -6.50 -6.62
CA LEU A 157 15.42 -6.65 -5.19
C LEU A 157 14.35 -7.72 -4.88
N LEU A 158 13.22 -7.72 -5.59
CA LEU A 158 12.15 -8.71 -5.43
C LEU A 158 12.64 -10.12 -5.77
N ASP A 159 13.40 -10.27 -6.86
CA ASP A 159 14.02 -11.55 -7.23
C ASP A 159 14.99 -12.06 -6.16
N SER A 160 15.75 -11.17 -5.52
CA SER A 160 16.67 -11.53 -4.44
C SER A 160 15.98 -12.10 -3.20
N TYR A 161 14.68 -11.85 -3.05
CA TYR A 161 13.83 -12.39 -1.98
C TYR A 161 12.86 -13.48 -2.48
N ASP A 162 13.14 -14.10 -3.63
CA ASP A 162 12.31 -15.14 -4.24
C ASP A 162 10.87 -14.73 -4.56
N PHE A 163 10.65 -13.50 -4.92
CA PHE A 163 9.44 -13.06 -5.60
C PHE A 163 9.73 -12.95 -7.10
N PRO A 164 8.77 -13.24 -7.99
CA PRO A 164 9.01 -13.20 -9.44
C PRO A 164 9.06 -11.75 -9.95
N GLY A 165 10.18 -11.06 -9.71
CA GLY A 165 10.34 -9.63 -9.96
C GLY A 165 9.99 -9.19 -11.38
N ASP A 166 10.35 -10.01 -12.38
CA ASP A 166 10.04 -9.73 -13.79
C ASP A 166 8.54 -9.77 -14.11
N ASP A 167 7.79 -10.66 -13.42
CA ASP A 167 6.36 -10.87 -13.66
C ASP A 167 5.46 -9.98 -12.77
N ILE A 168 6.03 -9.33 -11.74
CA ILE A 168 5.26 -8.50 -10.81
C ILE A 168 4.79 -7.21 -11.51
N PRO A 169 3.47 -6.92 -11.47
CA PRO A 169 2.95 -5.68 -12.00
C PRO A 169 3.49 -4.46 -11.25
N ILE A 170 3.97 -3.46 -11.99
CA ILE A 170 4.37 -2.16 -11.45
C ILE A 170 3.41 -1.10 -11.99
N ALA A 171 2.71 -0.43 -11.09
CA ALA A 171 1.86 0.69 -11.39
C ALA A 171 2.56 2.00 -11.03
N VAL A 172 2.67 2.90 -12.00
CA VAL A 172 3.22 4.23 -11.79
C VAL A 172 2.15 5.15 -11.21
N SER A 173 2.48 5.91 -10.20
CA SER A 173 1.55 6.79 -9.50
C SER A 173 2.14 8.20 -9.31
N TYR A 174 1.25 9.19 -9.45
CA TYR A 174 1.53 10.62 -9.31
C TYR A 174 0.72 11.14 -8.11
N THR A 175 1.24 11.00 -6.90
CA THR A 175 0.46 11.31 -5.68
C THR A 175 0.38 12.79 -5.35
N HIS A 176 1.23 13.62 -5.91
CA HIS A 176 1.32 15.04 -5.55
C HIS A 176 0.46 15.94 -6.43
N LEU A 177 0.08 15.48 -7.59
CA LEU A 177 -0.66 16.27 -8.54
C LEU A 177 -2.02 15.70 -8.81
N ARG A 178 -3.05 16.51 -8.59
CA ARG A 178 -4.24 16.46 -9.43
C ARG A 178 -5.29 15.41 -9.07
N ALA A 179 -5.56 15.26 -7.79
CA ALA A 179 -6.89 14.84 -7.38
C ALA A 179 -8.01 15.78 -7.93
N HIS A 180 -7.62 16.84 -8.65
CA HIS A 180 -8.51 17.89 -9.18
C HIS A 180 -8.63 17.93 -10.71
N GLU A 181 -7.85 17.15 -11.49
CA GLU A 181 -7.86 17.28 -12.96
C GLU A 181 -8.31 16.06 -13.76
N THR A 182 -8.77 15.02 -13.11
CA THR A 182 -9.40 13.91 -13.83
C THR A 182 -10.78 13.61 -13.34
#